data_31e8426ee64e0fd265bd074a60ae4986
#
_entry.id   31e8426ee64e0fd265bd074a60ae4986
#
_cell.length_a   1.000
_cell.length_b   1.000
_cell.length_c   1.000
_cell.angle_alpha   90.00
_cell.angle_beta   90.00
_cell.angle_gamma   90.00
#
_symmetry.space_group_name_H-M   'P 1'
#
loop_
_entity.id
_entity.type
_entity.pdbx_description
1 polymer ?
#
loop_
_entity_poly.entity_id
_entity_poly.type
_entity_poly.pdbx_seq_one_letter_code
_entity_poly.pdbx_strand_id
1 'polypeptide(L)'
;PVVAPSANRFGRVSPTTAQHVLRDLGDEVDLILDGGVCTIGVESTIIDCTSDTPQLLRPGALTATHITQVTGLVVSPATGPSRSAGMLEHHYAPQCRVELFENNETAQAALLRVRESGQRGSIIDYGSDVVAYAHQLYHDLRECDNDGIDVALCVLPPNDGLGIAIRDRLLKAASGEKR
;
A
#
# COMPACT_ATOMS: atom_id res chain seq x y z
N PRO A 1 -15.37 -22.06 -7.28
CA PRO A 1 -14.89 -20.84 -6.59
C PRO A 1 -13.46 -21.05 -6.10
N VAL A 2 -12.65 -19.98 -6.15
CA VAL A 2 -11.28 -19.98 -5.69
C VAL A 2 -11.15 -18.90 -4.62
N VAL A 3 -10.47 -19.22 -3.52
CA VAL A 3 -10.12 -18.27 -2.47
C VAL A 3 -8.64 -17.94 -2.64
N ALA A 4 -8.30 -16.65 -2.75
CA ALA A 4 -6.95 -16.20 -2.99
C ALA A 4 -6.57 -15.06 -2.02
N PRO A 5 -5.68 -15.31 -1.05
CA PRO A 5 -5.07 -14.25 -0.25
C PRO A 5 -4.02 -13.47 -1.07
N SER A 6 -3.40 -12.45 -0.47
CA SER A 6 -2.42 -11.59 -1.15
C SER A 6 -1.09 -12.30 -1.53
N ALA A 7 -0.88 -13.54 -1.10
CA ALA A 7 0.28 -14.38 -1.43
C ALA A 7 1.65 -13.72 -1.10
N ASN A 8 1.75 -13.10 0.05
CA ASN A 8 2.97 -12.52 0.63
C ASN A 8 3.16 -12.97 2.08
N ARG A 9 4.34 -12.75 2.63
CA ARG A 9 4.60 -12.94 4.07
C ARG A 9 3.81 -11.91 4.87
N PHE A 10 3.29 -12.35 6.03
CA PHE A 10 2.47 -11.52 6.90
C PHE A 10 3.14 -10.18 7.24
N GLY A 11 2.40 -9.08 7.12
CA GLY A 11 2.84 -7.72 7.39
C GLY A 11 3.75 -7.09 6.32
N ARG A 12 4.19 -7.85 5.32
CA ARG A 12 5.05 -7.36 4.24
C ARG A 12 4.26 -6.72 3.10
N VAL A 13 4.98 -6.06 2.20
CA VAL A 13 4.45 -5.43 0.99
C VAL A 13 3.77 -6.49 0.11
N SER A 14 2.54 -6.25 -0.31
CA SER A 14 1.79 -7.18 -1.18
C SER A 14 2.47 -7.34 -2.55
N PRO A 15 2.41 -8.54 -3.17
CA PRO A 15 2.95 -8.78 -4.50
C PRO A 15 2.06 -8.18 -5.58
N THR A 16 2.68 -7.67 -6.65
CA THR A 16 1.99 -7.17 -7.84
C THR A 16 2.37 -7.94 -9.11
N THR A 17 3.28 -8.91 -8.98
CA THR A 17 3.73 -9.79 -10.06
C THR A 17 3.94 -11.22 -9.55
N ALA A 18 3.94 -12.20 -10.44
CA ALA A 18 4.29 -13.60 -10.12
C ALA A 18 5.71 -13.71 -9.53
N GLN A 19 6.64 -12.88 -10.00
CA GLN A 19 8.01 -12.84 -9.49
C GLN A 19 8.08 -12.38 -8.03
N HIS A 20 7.21 -11.45 -7.60
CA HIS A 20 7.10 -11.05 -6.19
C HIS A 20 6.63 -12.22 -5.32
N VAL A 21 5.64 -13.00 -5.79
CA VAL A 21 5.16 -14.20 -5.08
C VAL A 21 6.28 -15.24 -4.97
N LEU A 22 7.01 -15.50 -6.06
CA LEU A 22 8.13 -16.42 -6.06
C LEU A 22 9.23 -16.03 -5.06
N ARG A 23 9.55 -14.74 -4.97
CA ARG A 23 10.53 -14.23 -3.99
C ARG A 23 10.06 -14.37 -2.54
N ASP A 24 8.78 -14.13 -2.28
CA ASP A 24 8.23 -14.16 -0.92
C ASP A 24 8.01 -15.58 -0.41
N LEU A 25 7.48 -16.47 -1.24
CA LEU A 25 6.98 -17.77 -0.84
C LEU A 25 7.84 -18.94 -1.39
N GLY A 26 8.49 -18.74 -2.56
CA GLY A 26 9.37 -19.76 -3.12
C GLY A 26 8.72 -21.14 -3.19
N ASP A 27 9.37 -22.10 -2.53
CA ASP A 27 8.93 -23.50 -2.48
C ASP A 27 7.74 -23.76 -1.53
N GLU A 28 7.22 -22.72 -0.85
CA GLU A 28 6.03 -22.84 0.03
C GLU A 28 4.72 -22.93 -0.78
N VAL A 29 4.77 -22.72 -2.12
CA VAL A 29 3.64 -22.86 -3.04
C VAL A 29 3.97 -23.84 -4.14
N ASP A 30 3.05 -24.74 -4.47
CA ASP A 30 3.26 -25.78 -5.49
C ASP A 30 3.24 -25.23 -6.91
N LEU A 31 2.49 -24.17 -7.16
CA LEU A 31 2.31 -23.59 -8.49
C LEU A 31 1.98 -22.10 -8.42
N ILE A 32 2.61 -21.31 -9.27
CA ILE A 32 2.30 -19.89 -9.50
C ILE A 32 1.78 -19.75 -10.92
N LEU A 33 0.52 -19.28 -11.05
CA LEU A 33 -0.06 -18.92 -12.35
C LEU A 33 0.21 -17.45 -12.62
N ASP A 34 1.03 -17.15 -13.62
CA ASP A 34 1.36 -15.78 -14.00
C ASP A 34 0.24 -15.19 -14.88
N GLY A 35 -0.55 -14.32 -14.33
CA GLY A 35 -1.59 -13.54 -15.03
C GLY A 35 -1.11 -12.15 -15.49
N GLY A 36 0.19 -11.86 -15.38
CA GLY A 36 0.77 -10.54 -15.64
C GLY A 36 0.77 -9.62 -14.42
N VAL A 37 1.16 -8.36 -14.63
CA VAL A 37 1.22 -7.33 -13.58
C VAL A 37 -0.18 -6.92 -13.15
N CYS A 38 -0.39 -6.70 -11.85
CA CYS A 38 -1.66 -6.21 -11.32
C CYS A 38 -2.00 -4.83 -11.89
N THR A 39 -3.21 -4.66 -12.44
CA THR A 39 -3.61 -3.44 -13.15
C THR A 39 -3.79 -2.22 -12.25
N ILE A 40 -4.17 -2.41 -10.98
CA ILE A 40 -4.42 -1.32 -10.01
C ILE A 40 -3.21 -1.13 -9.08
N GLY A 41 -2.59 -2.21 -8.63
CA GLY A 41 -1.39 -2.20 -7.77
C GLY A 41 -1.67 -2.14 -6.27
N VAL A 42 -2.84 -1.70 -5.83
CA VAL A 42 -3.30 -1.76 -4.43
C VAL A 42 -4.51 -2.69 -4.29
N GLU A 43 -4.74 -3.19 -3.08
CA GLU A 43 -5.83 -4.14 -2.81
C GLU A 43 -7.21 -3.52 -2.97
N SER A 44 -8.20 -4.39 -3.16
CA SER A 44 -9.61 -4.03 -3.27
C SER A 44 -10.15 -3.29 -2.05
N THR A 45 -11.18 -2.50 -2.26
CA THR A 45 -12.02 -1.92 -1.20
C THR A 45 -12.73 -3.02 -0.42
N ILE A 46 -12.78 -2.90 0.91
CA ILE A 46 -13.55 -3.79 1.78
C ILE A 46 -14.61 -2.97 2.49
N ILE A 47 -15.87 -3.39 2.33
CA ILE A 47 -17.03 -2.82 3.01
C ILE A 47 -17.63 -3.88 3.93
N ASP A 48 -17.87 -3.52 5.18
CA ASP A 48 -18.65 -4.30 6.13
C ASP A 48 -20.14 -3.93 5.97
N CYS A 49 -20.94 -4.89 5.56
CA CYS A 49 -22.39 -4.75 5.37
C CYS A 49 -23.17 -5.53 6.45
N THR A 50 -22.58 -5.86 7.58
CA THR A 50 -23.23 -6.61 8.66
C THR A 50 -24.11 -5.76 9.57
N SER A 51 -24.06 -4.44 9.42
CA SER A 51 -24.88 -3.47 10.14
C SER A 51 -25.72 -2.64 9.16
N ASP A 52 -26.74 -1.93 9.67
CA ASP A 52 -27.62 -1.07 8.86
C ASP A 52 -26.86 0.01 8.08
N THR A 53 -25.76 0.49 8.62
CA THR A 53 -24.87 1.45 7.93
C THR A 53 -23.59 0.75 7.51
N PRO A 54 -23.35 0.58 6.19
CA PRO A 54 -22.11 -0.01 5.69
C PRO A 54 -20.86 0.75 6.15
N GLN A 55 -19.81 0.02 6.52
CA GLN A 55 -18.55 0.62 7.01
C GLN A 55 -17.38 0.31 6.08
N LEU A 56 -16.59 1.33 5.74
CA LEU A 56 -15.36 1.18 4.96
C LEU A 56 -14.25 0.62 5.86
N LEU A 57 -13.90 -0.66 5.68
CA LEU A 57 -12.82 -1.31 6.43
C LEU A 57 -11.45 -1.12 5.80
N ARG A 58 -11.41 -1.05 4.46
CA ARG A 58 -10.16 -0.82 3.71
C ARG A 58 -10.46 0.00 2.46
N PRO A 59 -9.85 1.18 2.29
CA PRO A 59 -9.96 1.93 1.04
C PRO A 59 -9.22 1.20 -0.09
N GLY A 60 -9.76 1.28 -1.30
CA GLY A 60 -9.22 0.75 -2.54
C GLY A 60 -9.70 1.57 -3.74
N ALA A 61 -9.62 1.02 -4.96
CA ALA A 61 -9.98 1.74 -6.18
C ALA A 61 -11.46 2.15 -6.24
N LEU A 62 -12.37 1.36 -5.64
CA LEU A 62 -13.77 1.76 -5.49
C LEU A 62 -13.90 2.61 -4.22
N THR A 63 -14.10 3.90 -4.39
CA THR A 63 -14.22 4.84 -3.27
C THR A 63 -15.59 4.73 -2.57
N ALA A 64 -15.68 5.18 -1.31
CA ALA A 64 -16.95 5.29 -0.59
C ALA A 64 -17.96 6.13 -1.37
N THR A 65 -17.51 7.21 -2.03
CA THR A 65 -18.35 8.06 -2.89
C THR A 65 -18.95 7.27 -4.06
N HIS A 66 -18.13 6.48 -4.78
CA HIS A 66 -18.63 5.61 -5.87
C HIS A 66 -19.68 4.64 -5.38
N ILE A 67 -19.44 3.99 -4.23
CA ILE A 67 -20.38 3.03 -3.65
C ILE A 67 -21.69 3.71 -3.28
N THR A 68 -21.62 4.88 -2.63
CA THR A 68 -22.80 5.68 -2.29
C THR A 68 -23.58 6.09 -3.55
N GLN A 69 -22.92 6.52 -4.62
CA GLN A 69 -23.56 6.91 -5.88
C GLN A 69 -24.34 5.75 -6.53
N VAL A 70 -23.78 4.53 -6.49
CA VAL A 70 -24.39 3.36 -7.12
C VAL A 70 -25.49 2.75 -6.26
N THR A 71 -25.31 2.70 -4.93
CA THR A 71 -26.20 1.98 -4.03
C THR A 71 -27.23 2.88 -3.33
N GLY A 72 -26.98 4.19 -3.27
CA GLY A 72 -27.76 5.13 -2.45
C GLY A 72 -27.45 5.03 -0.94
N LEU A 73 -26.58 4.12 -0.52
CA LEU A 73 -26.24 3.92 0.90
C LEU A 73 -25.01 4.75 1.27
N VAL A 74 -25.09 5.48 2.36
CA VAL A 74 -23.93 6.22 2.92
C VAL A 74 -23.00 5.22 3.57
N VAL A 75 -21.73 5.24 3.12
CA VAL A 75 -20.65 4.41 3.70
C VAL A 75 -19.90 5.22 4.75
N SER A 76 -19.91 4.75 6.00
CA SER A 76 -19.22 5.38 7.12
C SER A 76 -17.79 4.85 7.30
N PRO A 77 -16.90 5.59 7.99
CA PRO A 77 -15.62 5.07 8.43
C PRO A 77 -15.80 3.85 9.35
N ALA A 78 -14.81 2.95 9.34
CA ALA A 78 -14.80 1.80 10.25
C ALA A 78 -14.73 2.23 11.71
N THR A 79 -15.46 1.52 12.57
CA THR A 79 -15.40 1.67 14.02
C THR A 79 -15.20 0.30 14.68
N GLY A 80 -14.60 0.28 15.88
CA GLY A 80 -14.35 -0.95 16.64
C GLY A 80 -13.05 -1.68 16.22
N PRO A 81 -12.89 -2.96 16.65
CA PRO A 81 -11.65 -3.70 16.44
C PRO A 81 -11.41 -4.05 14.97
N SER A 82 -10.15 -4.37 14.66
CA SER A 82 -9.76 -4.90 13.33
C SER A 82 -10.49 -6.22 13.05
N ARG A 83 -11.20 -6.29 11.91
CA ARG A 83 -12.00 -7.47 11.49
C ARG A 83 -11.83 -7.82 10.02
N SER A 84 -10.86 -7.19 9.36
CA SER A 84 -10.50 -7.53 7.98
C SER A 84 -9.00 -7.35 7.72
N ALA A 85 -8.53 -8.00 6.66
CA ALA A 85 -7.16 -7.82 6.19
C ALA A 85 -6.89 -6.35 5.83
N GLY A 86 -5.74 -5.82 6.25
CA GLY A 86 -5.34 -4.43 6.00
C GLY A 86 -5.89 -3.41 7.00
N MET A 87 -6.59 -3.82 8.07
CA MET A 87 -6.97 -2.93 9.19
C MET A 87 -5.90 -2.82 10.27
N LEU A 88 -4.87 -3.67 10.25
CA LEU A 88 -3.78 -3.60 11.22
C LEU A 88 -2.97 -2.32 11.02
N GLU A 89 -2.53 -1.70 12.12
CA GLU A 89 -1.68 -0.51 12.11
C GLU A 89 -0.36 -0.76 11.38
N HIS A 90 0.25 -1.93 11.63
CA HIS A 90 1.51 -2.34 11.02
C HIS A 90 1.23 -3.35 9.91
N HIS A 91 1.25 -2.89 8.68
CA HIS A 91 1.03 -3.70 7.49
C HIS A 91 1.72 -3.05 6.28
N TYR A 92 1.95 -3.83 5.21
CA TYR A 92 2.58 -3.35 3.97
C TYR A 92 4.01 -2.82 4.15
N ALA A 93 4.70 -3.21 5.24
CA ALA A 93 6.01 -2.67 5.56
C ALA A 93 7.12 -3.32 4.71
N PRO A 94 7.93 -2.53 3.98
CA PRO A 94 9.19 -2.98 3.41
C PRO A 94 10.23 -3.23 4.54
N GLN A 95 11.44 -3.68 4.18
CA GLN A 95 12.55 -3.78 5.14
C GLN A 95 13.18 -2.41 5.41
N CYS A 96 13.23 -1.56 4.40
CA CYS A 96 13.68 -0.18 4.55
C CYS A 96 12.72 0.64 5.41
N ARG A 97 13.25 1.73 6.01
CA ARG A 97 12.41 2.70 6.73
C ARG A 97 11.62 3.53 5.73
N VAL A 98 10.32 3.71 5.98
CA VAL A 98 9.46 4.60 5.20
C VAL A 98 9.26 5.92 5.94
N GLU A 99 9.55 7.03 5.28
CA GLU A 99 9.29 8.38 5.77
C GLU A 99 8.33 9.10 4.82
N LEU A 100 7.35 9.83 5.38
CA LEU A 100 6.27 10.46 4.63
C LEU A 100 6.44 11.98 4.57
N PHE A 101 6.17 12.55 3.40
CA PHE A 101 6.31 13.98 3.12
C PHE A 101 5.07 14.50 2.39
N GLU A 102 4.66 15.72 2.68
CA GLU A 102 3.51 16.35 2.02
C GLU A 102 3.86 16.92 0.62
N ASN A 103 5.16 17.10 0.32
CA ASN A 103 5.61 17.59 -0.97
C ASN A 103 7.04 17.13 -1.29
N ASN A 104 7.40 17.22 -2.58
CA ASN A 104 8.70 16.80 -3.09
C ASN A 104 9.86 17.63 -2.50
N GLU A 105 9.68 18.93 -2.26
CA GLU A 105 10.73 19.82 -1.75
C GLU A 105 11.23 19.33 -0.38
N THR A 106 10.31 19.01 0.53
CA THR A 106 10.66 18.49 1.87
C THR A 106 11.28 17.09 1.80
N ALA A 107 10.82 16.24 0.87
CA ALA A 107 11.42 14.94 0.62
C ALA A 107 12.87 15.06 0.09
N GLN A 108 13.13 15.98 -0.83
CA GLN A 108 14.47 16.24 -1.35
C GLN A 108 15.42 16.75 -0.25
N ALA A 109 14.95 17.66 0.60
CA ALA A 109 15.75 18.15 1.74
C ALA A 109 16.04 17.02 2.75
N ALA A 110 15.10 16.10 2.95
CA ALA A 110 15.32 14.92 3.80
C ALA A 110 16.32 13.94 3.15
N LEU A 111 16.24 13.72 1.83
CA LEU A 111 17.18 12.86 1.10
C LEU A 111 18.63 13.31 1.26
N LEU A 112 18.87 14.63 1.25
CA LEU A 112 20.24 15.16 1.50
C LEU A 112 20.72 14.76 2.89
N ARG A 113 19.91 14.93 3.94
CA ARG A 113 20.26 14.53 5.31
C ARG A 113 20.49 13.01 5.44
N VAL A 114 19.69 12.20 4.77
CA VAL A 114 19.88 10.74 4.71
C VAL A 114 21.25 10.41 4.13
N ARG A 115 21.63 11.04 3.02
CA ARG A 115 22.94 10.84 2.37
C ARG A 115 24.10 11.34 3.21
N GLU A 116 23.97 12.47 3.88
CA GLU A 116 24.97 13.02 4.80
C GLU A 116 25.21 12.09 6.00
N SER A 117 24.20 11.33 6.43
CA SER A 117 24.35 10.28 7.47
C SER A 117 24.99 8.99 6.98
N GLY A 118 25.37 8.91 5.70
CA GLY A 118 25.96 7.72 5.07
C GLY A 118 24.91 6.66 4.67
N GLN A 119 23.61 6.95 4.79
CA GLN A 119 22.54 6.07 4.40
C GLN A 119 22.13 6.24 2.93
N ARG A 120 21.54 5.20 2.35
CA ARG A 120 20.98 5.22 1.00
C ARG A 120 19.50 5.57 1.08
N GLY A 121 19.09 6.63 0.41
CA GLY A 121 17.70 7.07 0.34
C GLY A 121 17.18 7.06 -1.10
N SER A 122 15.89 6.77 -1.27
CA SER A 122 15.17 6.88 -2.54
C SER A 122 13.86 7.63 -2.35
N ILE A 123 13.51 8.51 -3.29
CA ILE A 123 12.22 9.23 -3.28
C ILE A 123 11.22 8.48 -4.15
N ILE A 124 10.02 8.27 -3.61
CA ILE A 124 8.85 7.76 -4.34
C ILE A 124 7.84 8.91 -4.42
N ASP A 125 7.68 9.45 -5.63
CA ASP A 125 6.80 10.59 -5.91
C ASP A 125 6.23 10.49 -7.33
N TYR A 126 4.92 10.55 -7.45
CA TYR A 126 4.19 10.53 -8.73
C TYR A 126 3.37 11.82 -8.93
N GLY A 127 3.57 12.83 -8.08
CA GLY A 127 2.82 14.07 -8.13
C GLY A 127 1.31 13.84 -8.05
N SER A 128 0.58 14.34 -9.04
CA SER A 128 -0.88 14.19 -9.15
C SER A 128 -1.33 12.91 -9.88
N ASP A 129 -0.41 12.10 -10.42
CA ASP A 129 -0.77 10.85 -11.12
C ASP A 129 -1.00 9.72 -10.11
N VAL A 130 -2.17 9.75 -9.45
CA VAL A 130 -2.57 8.74 -8.47
C VAL A 130 -2.76 7.34 -9.07
N VAL A 131 -2.99 7.23 -10.39
CA VAL A 131 -3.14 5.94 -11.07
C VAL A 131 -1.78 5.27 -11.21
N ALA A 132 -0.79 5.99 -11.72
CA ALA A 132 0.58 5.50 -11.78
C ALA A 132 1.11 5.20 -10.38
N TYR A 133 0.84 6.05 -9.40
CA TYR A 133 1.28 5.84 -8.03
C TYR A 133 0.71 4.56 -7.43
N ALA A 134 -0.60 4.33 -7.53
CA ALA A 134 -1.22 3.10 -7.04
C ALA A 134 -0.63 1.85 -7.71
N HIS A 135 -0.41 1.93 -9.02
CA HIS A 135 0.13 0.82 -9.82
C HIS A 135 1.57 0.48 -9.43
N GLN A 136 2.40 1.48 -9.13
CA GLN A 136 3.83 1.30 -8.87
C GLN A 136 4.20 1.21 -7.38
N LEU A 137 3.35 1.66 -6.46
CA LEU A 137 3.66 1.79 -5.04
C LEU A 137 4.36 0.55 -4.44
N TYR A 138 3.76 -0.61 -4.62
CA TYR A 138 4.31 -1.84 -4.04
C TYR A 138 5.53 -2.36 -4.79
N HIS A 139 5.61 -2.11 -6.09
CA HIS A 139 6.81 -2.39 -6.86
C HIS A 139 7.99 -1.56 -6.34
N ASP A 140 7.82 -0.25 -6.21
CA ASP A 140 8.88 0.65 -5.77
C ASP A 140 9.35 0.39 -4.34
N LEU A 141 8.41 0.10 -3.42
CA LEU A 141 8.77 -0.29 -2.05
C LEU A 141 9.58 -1.59 -2.03
N ARG A 142 9.27 -2.56 -2.90
CA ARG A 142 10.03 -3.79 -3.05
C ARG A 142 11.39 -3.57 -3.72
N GLU A 143 11.46 -2.68 -4.70
CA GLU A 143 12.75 -2.32 -5.32
C GLU A 143 13.65 -1.58 -4.34
N CYS A 144 13.12 -0.74 -3.45
CA CYS A 144 13.90 -0.17 -2.36
C CYS A 144 14.59 -1.27 -1.52
N ASP A 145 13.87 -2.33 -1.17
CA ASP A 145 14.46 -3.46 -0.43
C ASP A 145 15.52 -4.22 -1.27
N ASN A 146 15.23 -4.47 -2.56
CA ASN A 146 16.14 -5.17 -3.46
C ASN A 146 17.44 -4.39 -3.70
N ASP A 147 17.33 -3.07 -3.81
CA ASP A 147 18.47 -2.18 -4.04
C ASP A 147 19.22 -1.85 -2.75
N GLY A 148 18.78 -2.37 -1.60
CA GLY A 148 19.39 -2.08 -0.30
C GLY A 148 19.29 -0.61 0.09
N ILE A 149 18.15 0.02 -0.19
CA ILE A 149 17.82 1.37 0.28
C ILE A 149 17.52 1.30 1.78
N ASP A 150 18.10 2.22 2.56
CA ASP A 150 17.84 2.31 4.00
C ASP A 150 16.56 3.09 4.30
N VAL A 151 16.23 4.09 3.47
CA VAL A 151 15.09 4.99 3.67
C VAL A 151 14.37 5.25 2.35
N ALA A 152 13.09 4.85 2.29
CA ALA A 152 12.16 5.25 1.25
C ALA A 152 11.44 6.54 1.68
N LEU A 153 11.65 7.64 0.96
CA LEU A 153 11.03 8.93 1.22
C LEU A 153 9.82 9.07 0.29
N CYS A 154 8.62 8.86 0.83
CA CYS A 154 7.39 8.81 0.03
C CYS A 154 6.63 10.13 0.12
N VAL A 155 6.35 10.75 -1.03
CA VAL A 155 5.50 11.95 -1.11
C VAL A 155 4.04 11.51 -1.13
N LEU A 156 3.24 12.06 -0.22
CA LEU A 156 1.83 11.71 -0.08
C LEU A 156 1.02 12.29 -1.25
N PRO A 157 0.20 11.48 -1.94
CA PRO A 157 -0.68 11.97 -2.99
C PRO A 157 -1.84 12.79 -2.43
N PRO A 158 -2.63 13.49 -3.27
CA PRO A 158 -3.89 14.13 -2.86
C PRO A 158 -4.79 13.18 -2.07
N ASN A 159 -5.46 13.70 -1.03
CA ASN A 159 -6.32 12.90 -0.15
C ASN A 159 -7.74 12.77 -0.69
N ASP A 160 -7.86 12.35 -1.93
CA ASP A 160 -9.13 12.09 -2.60
C ASP A 160 -9.02 10.85 -3.52
N GLY A 161 -10.14 10.36 -4.00
CA GLY A 161 -10.18 9.25 -4.94
C GLY A 161 -9.30 8.07 -4.53
N LEU A 162 -8.47 7.63 -5.46
CA LEU A 162 -7.50 6.53 -5.26
C LEU A 162 -6.35 6.95 -4.31
N GLY A 163 -6.08 8.24 -4.18
CA GLY A 163 -5.07 8.77 -3.26
C GLY A 163 -5.35 8.42 -1.80
N ILE A 164 -6.62 8.29 -1.40
CA ILE A 164 -6.99 7.81 -0.05
C ILE A 164 -6.44 6.41 0.22
N ALA A 165 -6.55 5.50 -0.76
CA ALA A 165 -6.02 4.15 -0.63
C ALA A 165 -4.49 4.14 -0.56
N ILE A 166 -3.82 4.94 -1.38
CA ILE A 166 -2.34 5.06 -1.38
C ILE A 166 -1.87 5.59 -0.03
N ARG A 167 -2.47 6.68 0.48
CA ARG A 167 -2.14 7.26 1.80
C ARG A 167 -2.33 6.25 2.93
N ASP A 168 -3.42 5.47 2.92
CA ASP A 168 -3.65 4.41 3.90
C ASP A 168 -2.51 3.37 3.91
N ARG A 169 -2.05 2.95 2.73
CA ARG A 169 -0.95 1.98 2.59
C ARG A 169 0.38 2.57 3.07
N LEU A 170 0.67 3.80 2.70
CA LEU A 170 1.90 4.50 3.09
C LEU A 170 1.96 4.76 4.60
N LEU A 171 0.86 5.19 5.22
CA LEU A 171 0.77 5.38 6.67
C LEU A 171 1.05 4.07 7.43
N LYS A 172 0.49 2.95 6.97
CA LYS A 172 0.72 1.63 7.56
C LYS A 172 2.14 1.12 7.32
N ALA A 173 2.71 1.38 6.14
CA ALA A 173 4.10 1.03 5.85
C ALA A 173 5.09 1.80 6.73
N ALA A 174 4.83 3.10 6.97
CA ALA A 174 5.65 3.97 7.81
C ALA A 174 5.54 3.65 9.31
N SER A 175 4.42 3.05 9.77
CA SER A 175 4.22 2.68 11.16
C SER A 175 4.87 1.33 11.53
N GLY A 176 5.47 0.62 10.56
CA GLY A 176 6.18 -0.65 10.81
C GLY A 176 7.35 -0.44 11.78
N GLU A 177 7.44 -1.27 12.83
CA GLU A 177 8.58 -1.27 13.74
C GLU A 177 9.87 -1.66 13.00
N LYS A 178 10.95 -0.92 13.31
CA LYS A 178 12.31 -1.35 12.95
C LYS A 178 12.58 -2.70 13.61
N ARG A 179 12.75 -3.73 12.82
CA ARG A 179 13.36 -5.00 13.27
C ARG A 179 14.86 -4.97 13.07
#